data_4d1b44c171829c2a0b8932e79bf10051
#
_entry.id   4d1b44c171829c2a0b8932e79bf10051
#
_cell.length_a   1.000
_cell.length_b   1.000
_cell.length_c   1.000
_cell.angle_alpha   90.00
_cell.angle_beta   90.00
_cell.angle_gamma   90.00
#
_symmetry.space_group_name_H-M   'P 1'
#
loop_
_entity.id
_entity.type
_entity.pdbx_description
1 polymer ?
#
loop_
_entity_poly.entity_id
_entity_poly.type
_entity_poly.pdbx_seq_one_letter_code
_entity_poly.pdbx_strand_id
1 'polypeptide(L)'
;GAEKLRKQGSSCHMMIVFLRSDHHKKDVEQHRASIVVNIPFPTNSSLTLSANAIKAVASIYKKGIQYKKAGVILTGIVPTDNHQLQLFDMEDPKHLPLMRTIDFINKKYNTPKIKLANQDLKRTWKMRQEHLSPKYTTSFKDIITVQCP
;
A
#
# COMPACT_ATOMS: atom_id res chain seq x y z
N GLY A 1 -1.26 -3.03 -0.85
CA GLY A 1 -2.36 -3.07 -1.84
C GLY A 1 -2.14 -4.18 -2.85
N ALA A 2 -1.13 -4.09 -3.69
CA ALA A 2 -0.86 -5.05 -4.78
C ALA A 2 -0.78 -6.53 -4.31
N GLU A 3 -0.08 -6.82 -3.23
CA GLU A 3 -0.02 -8.17 -2.65
C GLU A 3 -1.41 -8.71 -2.28
N LYS A 4 -2.29 -7.84 -1.74
CA LYS A 4 -3.67 -8.25 -1.41
C LYS A 4 -4.47 -8.56 -2.67
N LEU A 5 -4.32 -7.78 -3.75
CA LEU A 5 -4.93 -8.10 -5.04
C LEU A 5 -4.49 -9.47 -5.55
N ARG A 6 -3.18 -9.74 -5.54
CA ARG A 6 -2.65 -11.04 -5.98
C ARG A 6 -3.15 -12.20 -5.12
N LYS A 7 -3.23 -12.02 -3.80
CA LYS A 7 -3.76 -13.06 -2.89
C LYS A 7 -5.22 -13.42 -3.16
N GLN A 8 -6.02 -12.46 -3.61
CA GLN A 8 -7.44 -12.70 -3.95
C GLN A 8 -7.68 -12.96 -5.45
N GLY A 9 -6.61 -13.14 -6.25
CA GLY A 9 -6.74 -13.41 -7.69
C GLY A 9 -7.34 -12.24 -8.47
N SER A 10 -7.05 -11.00 -8.07
CA SER A 10 -7.63 -9.80 -8.67
C SER A 10 -6.56 -8.87 -9.20
N SER A 11 -6.96 -8.00 -10.12
CA SER A 11 -6.19 -6.88 -10.66
C SER A 11 -7.01 -5.59 -10.59
N CYS A 12 -6.39 -4.44 -10.69
CA CYS A 12 -7.09 -3.16 -10.75
C CYS A 12 -6.62 -2.34 -11.94
N HIS A 13 -7.51 -1.50 -12.48
CA HIS A 13 -7.21 -0.57 -13.58
C HIS A 13 -7.34 0.89 -13.19
N MET A 14 -7.63 1.17 -11.91
CA MET A 14 -7.76 2.53 -11.40
C MET A 14 -7.18 2.63 -9.99
N MET A 15 -6.57 3.77 -9.69
CA MET A 15 -6.13 4.09 -8.32
C MET A 15 -6.44 5.55 -8.00
N ILE A 16 -6.68 5.82 -6.72
CA ILE A 16 -6.79 7.18 -6.19
C ILE A 16 -5.59 7.40 -5.28
N VAL A 17 -4.80 8.41 -5.59
CA VAL A 17 -3.66 8.81 -4.77
C VAL A 17 -4.01 10.10 -4.06
N PHE A 18 -3.74 10.20 -2.76
CA PHE A 18 -4.08 11.39 -1.98
C PHE A 18 -2.98 11.79 -0.99
N LEU A 19 -2.90 13.08 -0.74
CA LEU A 19 -2.04 13.71 0.26
C LEU A 19 -2.89 14.62 1.14
N ARG A 20 -2.62 14.63 2.45
CA ARG A 20 -3.30 15.51 3.41
C ARG A 20 -2.33 16.01 4.47
N SER A 21 -2.37 17.31 4.75
CA SER A 21 -1.73 17.93 5.92
C SER A 21 -2.52 17.62 7.19
N ASP A 22 -2.00 18.05 8.33
CA ASP A 22 -2.68 17.91 9.61
C ASP A 22 -3.68 19.05 9.83
N HIS A 23 -4.95 18.78 9.59
CA HIS A 23 -6.03 19.77 9.72
C HIS A 23 -6.26 20.25 11.17
N HIS A 24 -5.70 19.59 12.18
CA HIS A 24 -5.79 20.03 13.57
C HIS A 24 -4.77 21.13 13.92
N LYS A 25 -3.70 21.24 13.14
CA LYS A 25 -2.71 22.31 13.30
C LYS A 25 -3.17 23.56 12.57
N LYS A 26 -3.64 24.57 13.31
CA LYS A 26 -4.15 25.85 12.74
C LYS A 26 -3.04 26.76 12.21
N ASP A 27 -1.83 26.62 12.73
CA ASP A 27 -0.69 27.52 12.46
C ASP A 27 0.16 27.10 11.25
N VAL A 28 -0.27 26.11 10.47
CA VAL A 28 0.45 25.64 9.30
C VAL A 28 -0.45 25.67 8.05
N GLU A 29 0.18 25.93 6.91
CA GLU A 29 -0.53 25.90 5.64
C GLU A 29 -1.18 24.53 5.40
N GLN A 30 -2.48 24.56 5.12
CA GLN A 30 -3.28 23.37 4.90
C GLN A 30 -3.30 23.00 3.43
N HIS A 31 -3.05 21.73 3.15
CA HIS A 31 -3.15 21.21 1.79
C HIS A 31 -3.80 19.83 1.79
N ARG A 32 -4.80 19.68 0.95
CA ARG A 32 -5.49 18.42 0.69
C ARG A 32 -5.65 18.28 -0.82
N ALA A 33 -5.06 17.23 -1.36
CA ALA A 33 -5.17 16.91 -2.77
C ALA A 33 -5.37 15.42 -2.98
N SER A 34 -6.10 15.09 -4.03
CA SER A 34 -6.25 13.71 -4.51
C SER A 34 -6.36 13.71 -6.03
N ILE A 35 -5.87 12.65 -6.65
CA ILE A 35 -5.93 12.44 -8.09
C ILE A 35 -6.33 11.01 -8.39
N VAL A 36 -7.18 10.84 -9.38
CA VAL A 36 -7.54 9.55 -9.95
C VAL A 36 -6.57 9.23 -11.09
N VAL A 37 -5.99 8.06 -11.05
CA VAL A 37 -5.08 7.55 -12.09
C VAL A 37 -5.74 6.36 -12.75
N ASN A 38 -6.03 6.47 -14.02
CA ASN A 38 -6.45 5.34 -14.85
C ASN A 38 -5.21 4.63 -15.39
N ILE A 39 -5.17 3.32 -15.22
CA ILE A 39 -4.11 2.45 -15.73
C ILE A 39 -4.67 1.80 -17.01
N PRO A 40 -3.96 1.86 -18.15
CA PRO A 40 -4.51 1.42 -19.43
C PRO A 40 -4.90 -0.06 -19.44
N PHE A 41 -4.30 -0.89 -18.59
CA PHE A 41 -4.61 -2.32 -18.46
C PHE A 41 -4.76 -2.71 -17.00
N PRO A 42 -5.60 -3.69 -16.67
CA PRO A 42 -5.71 -4.21 -15.31
C PRO A 42 -4.40 -4.84 -14.85
N THR A 43 -3.90 -4.42 -13.69
CA THR A 43 -2.63 -4.89 -13.15
C THR A 43 -2.70 -5.18 -11.65
N ASN A 44 -1.88 -6.12 -11.20
CA ASN A 44 -1.58 -6.34 -9.78
C ASN A 44 -0.06 -6.29 -9.52
N SER A 45 0.71 -5.81 -10.51
CA SER A 45 2.15 -5.61 -10.37
C SER A 45 2.47 -4.45 -9.44
N SER A 46 3.27 -4.73 -8.41
CA SER A 46 3.75 -3.69 -7.51
C SER A 46 4.64 -2.67 -8.23
N LEU A 47 5.33 -3.07 -9.30
CA LEU A 47 6.17 -2.16 -10.11
C LEU A 47 5.32 -1.13 -10.83
N THR A 48 4.33 -1.60 -11.60
CA THR A 48 3.42 -0.75 -12.37
C THR A 48 2.63 0.19 -11.46
N LEU A 49 2.06 -0.35 -10.38
CA LEU A 49 1.27 0.44 -9.42
C LEU A 49 2.12 1.49 -8.71
N SER A 50 3.34 1.15 -8.28
CA SER A 50 4.21 2.12 -7.61
C SER A 50 4.71 3.22 -8.56
N ALA A 51 5.06 2.87 -9.80
CA ALA A 51 5.48 3.86 -10.80
C ALA A 51 4.37 4.90 -11.08
N ASN A 52 3.12 4.43 -11.25
CA ASN A 52 1.98 5.33 -11.44
C ASN A 52 1.68 6.15 -10.18
N ALA A 53 1.79 5.57 -8.99
CA ALA A 53 1.59 6.30 -7.73
C ALA A 53 2.65 7.40 -7.55
N ILE A 54 3.92 7.16 -7.89
CA ILE A 54 4.99 8.18 -7.82
C ILE A 54 4.69 9.34 -8.75
N LYS A 55 4.32 9.08 -10.01
CA LYS A 55 3.91 10.12 -10.96
C LYS A 55 2.73 10.94 -10.44
N ALA A 56 1.73 10.27 -9.87
CA ALA A 56 0.56 10.92 -9.29
C ALA A 56 0.92 11.80 -8.08
N VAL A 57 1.77 11.30 -7.18
CA VAL A 57 2.27 12.10 -6.04
C VAL A 57 3.01 13.34 -6.53
N ALA A 58 3.89 13.20 -7.53
CA ALA A 58 4.65 14.33 -8.08
C ALA A 58 3.74 15.45 -8.61
N SER A 59 2.56 15.10 -9.16
CA SER A 59 1.62 16.10 -9.70
C SER A 59 0.80 16.85 -8.64
N ILE A 60 0.59 16.24 -7.45
CA ILE A 60 -0.22 16.85 -6.38
C ILE A 60 0.61 17.33 -5.19
N TYR A 61 1.90 17.04 -5.18
CA TYR A 61 2.80 17.44 -4.10
C TYR A 61 3.14 18.93 -4.17
N LYS A 62 3.07 19.61 -3.03
CA LYS A 62 3.55 20.98 -2.85
C LYS A 62 4.72 21.00 -1.88
N LYS A 63 5.83 21.61 -2.32
CA LYS A 63 7.01 21.81 -1.48
C LYS A 63 6.68 22.76 -0.33
N GLY A 64 7.23 22.48 0.86
CA GLY A 64 7.01 23.31 2.06
C GLY A 64 5.83 22.85 2.93
N ILE A 65 4.90 22.08 2.42
CA ILE A 65 3.78 21.54 3.20
C ILE A 65 4.20 20.33 4.02
N GLN A 66 3.83 20.32 5.29
CA GLN A 66 4.00 19.15 6.17
C GLN A 66 2.81 18.20 6.02
N TYR A 67 3.02 17.12 5.26
CA TYR A 67 1.98 16.11 5.09
C TYR A 67 1.94 15.16 6.28
N LYS A 68 0.75 14.93 6.82
CA LYS A 68 0.48 13.96 7.88
C LYS A 68 0.01 12.61 7.34
N LYS A 69 -0.70 12.61 6.22
CA LYS A 69 -1.30 11.42 5.64
C LYS A 69 -1.13 11.38 4.14
N ALA A 70 -0.62 10.27 3.65
CA ALA A 70 -0.60 9.91 2.24
C ALA A 70 -1.21 8.51 2.07
N GLY A 71 -1.82 8.27 0.93
CA GLY A 71 -2.38 6.95 0.69
C GLY A 71 -2.75 6.69 -0.76
N VAL A 72 -2.95 5.40 -1.03
CA VAL A 72 -3.42 4.89 -2.31
C VAL A 72 -4.64 4.01 -2.06
N ILE A 73 -5.69 4.24 -2.82
CA ILE A 73 -6.88 3.40 -2.86
C ILE A 73 -6.93 2.74 -4.23
N LEU A 74 -6.94 1.43 -4.28
CA LEU A 74 -7.05 0.66 -5.52
C LEU A 74 -8.53 0.40 -5.80
N THR A 75 -8.99 0.74 -6.98
CA THR A 75 -10.37 0.62 -7.44
C THR A 75 -10.44 0.02 -8.85
N GLY A 76 -11.64 -0.17 -9.38
CA GLY A 76 -11.78 -0.85 -10.67
C GLY A 76 -11.21 -2.26 -10.61
N ILE A 77 -11.57 -3.00 -9.56
CA ILE A 77 -11.06 -4.35 -9.30
C ILE A 77 -11.79 -5.35 -10.19
N VAL A 78 -11.03 -6.16 -10.90
CA VAL A 78 -11.52 -7.22 -11.79
C VAL A 78 -10.78 -8.53 -11.48
N PRO A 79 -11.40 -9.70 -11.71
CA PRO A 79 -10.71 -10.99 -11.62
C PRO A 79 -9.50 -11.05 -12.56
N THR A 80 -8.41 -11.66 -12.14
CA THR A 80 -7.18 -11.74 -12.97
C THR A 80 -7.39 -12.59 -14.23
N ASP A 81 -8.28 -13.57 -14.18
CA ASP A 81 -8.50 -14.51 -15.30
C ASP A 81 -9.39 -13.93 -16.40
N ASN A 82 -10.08 -12.82 -16.16
CA ASN A 82 -11.03 -12.20 -17.09
C ASN A 82 -10.44 -10.99 -17.83
N HIS A 83 -9.14 -11.01 -18.15
CA HIS A 83 -8.53 -9.91 -18.89
C HIS A 83 -8.84 -10.03 -20.38
N GLN A 84 -9.59 -9.08 -20.89
CA GLN A 84 -9.60 -8.83 -22.34
C GLN A 84 -8.20 -8.31 -22.70
N LEU A 85 -7.49 -9.11 -23.49
CA LEU A 85 -6.18 -8.71 -24.01
C LEU A 85 -6.36 -7.48 -24.90
N GLN A 86 -5.80 -6.37 -24.51
CA GLN A 86 -5.73 -5.19 -25.37
C GLN A 86 -4.54 -5.36 -26.32
N LEU A 87 -4.73 -4.98 -27.58
CA LEU A 87 -3.75 -5.25 -28.64
C LEU A 87 -2.45 -4.45 -28.47
N PHE A 88 -2.52 -3.29 -27.81
CA PHE A 88 -1.42 -2.31 -27.75
C PHE A 88 -0.91 -2.02 -26.34
N ASP A 89 -1.70 -2.26 -25.30
CA ASP A 89 -1.36 -1.97 -23.92
C ASP A 89 -1.29 -3.26 -23.11
N MET A 90 -0.13 -3.86 -23.05
CA MET A 90 0.11 -5.09 -22.30
C MET A 90 1.14 -4.86 -21.18
N GLU A 91 0.88 -5.45 -20.04
CA GLU A 91 1.88 -5.54 -18.98
C GLU A 91 3.03 -6.46 -19.40
N ASP A 92 4.27 -6.15 -19.01
CA ASP A 92 5.40 -7.04 -19.22
C ASP A 92 5.10 -8.44 -18.63
N PRO A 93 5.10 -9.50 -19.45
CA PRO A 93 4.77 -10.85 -18.98
C PRO A 93 5.69 -11.36 -17.87
N LYS A 94 6.88 -10.77 -17.70
CA LYS A 94 7.82 -11.08 -16.62
C LYS A 94 7.36 -10.57 -15.25
N HIS A 95 6.45 -9.59 -15.21
CA HIS A 95 5.99 -9.01 -13.94
C HIS A 95 5.26 -10.04 -13.08
N LEU A 96 4.37 -10.83 -13.64
CA LEU A 96 3.58 -11.80 -12.87
C LEU A 96 4.45 -12.86 -12.17
N PRO A 97 5.37 -13.58 -12.86
CA PRO A 97 6.24 -14.54 -12.19
C PRO A 97 7.18 -13.87 -11.17
N LEU A 98 7.69 -12.67 -11.47
CA LEU A 98 8.51 -11.90 -10.54
C LEU A 98 7.75 -11.58 -9.25
N MET A 99 6.52 -11.07 -9.35
CA MET A 99 5.71 -10.74 -8.18
C MET A 99 5.36 -11.97 -7.36
N ARG A 100 5.07 -13.10 -8.00
CA ARG A 100 4.82 -14.39 -7.30
C ARG A 100 6.06 -14.84 -6.51
N THR A 101 7.25 -14.73 -7.10
CA THR A 101 8.51 -15.08 -6.44
C THR A 101 8.79 -14.19 -5.24
N ILE A 102 8.61 -12.87 -5.38
CA ILE A 102 8.77 -11.92 -4.28
C ILE A 102 7.80 -12.22 -3.14
N ASP A 103 6.53 -12.46 -3.46
CA ASP A 103 5.51 -12.78 -2.46
C ASP A 103 5.82 -14.11 -1.75
N PHE A 104 6.27 -15.13 -2.49
CA PHE A 104 6.68 -16.42 -1.92
C PHE A 104 7.84 -16.27 -0.93
N ILE A 105 8.90 -15.55 -1.31
CA ILE A 105 10.06 -15.33 -0.43
C ILE A 105 9.65 -14.54 0.80
N ASN A 106 8.91 -13.46 0.65
CA ASN A 106 8.47 -12.63 1.76
C ASN A 106 7.54 -13.39 2.73
N LYS A 107 6.68 -14.26 2.21
CA LYS A 107 5.83 -15.15 3.01
C LYS A 107 6.66 -16.19 3.76
N LYS A 108 7.64 -16.84 3.09
CA LYS A 108 8.49 -17.88 3.69
C LYS A 108 9.25 -17.35 4.91
N TYR A 109 9.76 -16.14 4.85
CA TYR A 109 10.53 -15.54 5.94
C TYR A 109 9.67 -14.71 6.92
N ASN A 110 8.37 -14.65 6.70
CA ASN A 110 7.41 -13.86 7.51
C ASN A 110 7.81 -12.37 7.72
N THR A 111 8.68 -11.87 6.87
CA THR A 111 9.18 -10.49 6.86
C THR A 111 9.46 -10.07 5.42
N PRO A 112 9.26 -8.80 5.05
CA PRO A 112 9.54 -8.31 3.72
C PRO A 112 11.07 -8.25 3.45
N LYS A 113 11.66 -9.40 3.09
CA LYS A 113 13.08 -9.51 2.76
C LYS A 113 13.41 -8.88 1.42
N ILE A 114 12.51 -9.04 0.44
CA ILE A 114 12.64 -8.42 -0.87
C ILE A 114 11.67 -7.24 -0.94
N LYS A 115 12.18 -6.07 -1.29
CA LYS A 115 11.43 -4.83 -1.44
C LYS A 115 11.75 -4.18 -2.78
N LEU A 116 10.85 -3.35 -3.28
CA LEU A 116 11.14 -2.48 -4.42
C LEU A 116 12.12 -1.39 -3.99
N ALA A 117 12.99 -0.94 -4.91
CA ALA A 117 14.01 0.07 -4.62
C ALA A 117 13.44 1.42 -4.15
N ASN A 118 12.19 1.71 -4.50
CA ASN A 118 11.48 2.91 -4.08
C ASN A 118 10.79 2.79 -2.70
N GLN A 119 10.94 1.65 -2.01
CA GLN A 119 10.41 1.48 -0.67
C GLN A 119 11.47 1.83 0.37
N ASP A 120 11.03 2.45 1.48
CA ASP A 120 11.90 2.68 2.63
C ASP A 120 12.41 1.34 3.20
N LEU A 121 13.72 1.12 3.10
CA LEU A 121 14.38 -0.10 3.56
C LEU A 121 14.33 -0.25 5.07
N LYS A 122 14.48 0.85 5.81
CA LYS A 122 14.55 0.85 7.29
C LYS A 122 13.20 1.04 7.96
N ARG A 123 12.14 1.35 7.19
CA ARG A 123 10.81 1.70 7.71
C ARG A 123 10.91 2.72 8.84
N THR A 124 11.56 3.85 8.54
CA THR A 124 11.79 4.93 9.50
C THR A 124 10.50 5.54 10.03
N TRP A 125 9.47 5.59 9.18
CA TRP A 125 8.15 6.04 9.58
C TRP A 125 7.30 4.87 10.08
N LYS A 126 6.88 4.95 11.35
CA LYS A 126 5.96 3.98 11.97
C LYS A 126 4.82 4.74 12.62
N MET A 127 3.64 4.13 12.65
CA MET A 127 2.55 4.61 13.49
C MET A 127 3.00 4.53 14.96
N ARG A 128 2.79 5.58 15.73
CA ARG A 128 3.02 5.54 17.19
C ARG A 128 2.05 4.56 17.82
N GLN A 129 2.59 3.64 18.60
CA GLN A 129 1.84 2.60 19.31
C GLN A 129 2.33 2.52 20.76
N GLU A 130 2.41 3.68 21.42
CA GLU A 130 2.97 3.80 22.76
C GLU A 130 1.97 3.39 23.85
N HIS A 131 0.67 3.42 23.52
CA HIS A 131 -0.42 3.08 24.44
C HIS A 131 -1.32 2.01 23.78
N LEU A 132 -0.82 0.77 23.76
CA LEU A 132 -1.62 -0.37 23.29
C LEU A 132 -2.39 -0.96 24.46
N SER A 133 -3.63 -1.31 24.23
CA SER A 133 -4.40 -2.12 25.19
C SER A 133 -3.75 -3.50 25.36
N PRO A 134 -3.79 -4.09 26.56
CA PRO A 134 -3.38 -5.47 26.77
C PRO A 134 -4.13 -6.42 25.83
N LYS A 135 -3.46 -7.45 25.37
CA LYS A 135 -4.01 -8.44 24.42
C LYS A 135 -4.54 -9.66 25.17
N TYR A 136 -5.55 -9.46 26.01
CA TYR A 136 -6.09 -10.48 26.91
C TYR A 136 -6.48 -11.80 26.22
N THR A 137 -6.89 -11.76 24.97
CA THR A 137 -7.39 -12.93 24.23
C THR A 137 -6.34 -13.55 23.28
N THR A 138 -5.22 -12.87 23.02
CA THR A 138 -4.26 -13.27 21.99
C THR A 138 -2.81 -13.35 22.49
N SER A 139 -2.54 -12.96 23.73
CA SER A 139 -1.23 -13.02 24.37
C SER A 139 -1.34 -13.67 25.76
N PHE A 140 -0.70 -14.82 25.96
CA PHE A 140 -0.66 -15.46 27.28
C PHE A 140 -0.01 -14.61 28.36
N LYS A 141 0.87 -13.66 28.00
CA LYS A 141 1.53 -12.75 28.94
C LYS A 141 0.59 -11.66 29.49
N ASP A 142 -0.46 -11.38 28.76
CA ASP A 142 -1.41 -10.30 29.06
C ASP A 142 -2.70 -10.83 29.71
N ILE A 143 -2.78 -12.13 30.03
CA ILE A 143 -3.93 -12.73 30.68
C ILE A 143 -4.04 -12.16 32.10
N ILE A 144 -5.25 -11.76 32.49
CA ILE A 144 -5.56 -11.29 33.85
C ILE A 144 -5.34 -12.46 34.82
N THR A 145 -4.40 -12.29 35.74
CA THR A 145 -4.17 -13.24 36.81
C THR A 145 -5.01 -12.84 38.02
N VAL A 146 -5.97 -13.67 38.41
CA VAL A 146 -6.78 -13.50 39.61
C VAL A 146 -6.12 -14.29 40.72
N GLN A 147 -5.73 -13.61 41.81
CA GLN A 147 -5.29 -14.27 43.03
C GLN A 147 -6.54 -14.56 43.87
N CYS A 148 -6.83 -15.82 44.09
CA CYS A 148 -7.85 -16.23 45.05
C CYS A 148 -7.24 -16.22 46.45
N PRO A 149 -7.90 -15.66 47.48
CA PRO A 149 -7.43 -15.65 48.85
C PRO A 149 -7.37 -17.07 49.47
#